data_5758ee9089faf51fb30cd60debf44e3c
#
_entry.id   5758ee9089faf51fb30cd60debf44e3c
#
_cell.length_a   1.000
_cell.length_b   1.000
_cell.length_c   1.000
_cell.angle_alpha   90.00
_cell.angle_beta   90.00
_cell.angle_gamma   90.00
#
_symmetry.space_group_name_H-M   'P 1'
#
loop_
_entity.id
_entity.type
_entity.pdbx_description
1 polymer ?
#
loop_
_entity_poly.entity_id
_entity_poly.type
_entity_poly.pdbx_seq_one_letter_code
_entity_poly.pdbx_strand_id
1 'polypeptide(L)'
;MHTGRAFGGREQLMDDLKSARPGTPPAGPDPATRAFWSPGRRWLVAGVLAVLVAVGITAVAVSREEARPGWQLAWSDDFNGSTLDRSKWTAEDHSTFGEGNKELACLMSRSANVQVADGMLTLRAIRESTPVLCGDADSRFPNGRSYTSAMLSTEGKAAWHQGRFEVRAKLPLGAGTSKGLWPAFWMRPANGSGDGELDIMEAIGTSDPADAEAGTVHQTLWYDGKGTYPKQSTLAPVAGGPASGFHTYAAEWRPGVMRWYVDGKLTFERTSEAAPWIDEAFAGEFFIRLNLAVGGTFPGSPNSSTALPADMVVDWVKVYQWR
;
A
#
# COMPACT_ATOMS: atom_id res chain seq x y z
N MET A 1 11.81 9.07 56.08
CA MET A 1 11.85 10.55 56.27
C MET A 1 12.01 11.23 54.94
N HIS A 2 11.19 12.26 54.69
CA HIS A 2 11.07 13.20 53.57
C HIS A 2 10.26 12.69 52.39
N THR A 3 8.96 12.95 52.35
CA THR A 3 8.14 14.13 51.90
C THR A 3 8.29 14.37 50.40
N GLY A 4 7.37 14.10 49.58
CA GLY A 4 6.11 14.58 49.10
C GLY A 4 6.22 15.95 48.42
N ARG A 5 6.00 16.00 47.09
CA ARG A 5 5.41 17.17 46.43
C ARG A 5 4.54 16.74 45.23
N ALA A 6 3.28 17.07 45.37
CA ALA A 6 2.26 16.97 44.33
C ALA A 6 2.47 18.04 43.26
N PHE A 7 2.21 17.69 41.99
CA PHE A 7 1.97 18.65 40.94
C PHE A 7 0.47 18.65 40.60
N GLY A 8 -0.24 19.66 41.14
CA GLY A 8 -1.52 20.07 40.62
C GLY A 8 -1.28 21.07 39.49
N GLY A 9 -1.97 20.91 38.37
CA GLY A 9 -1.86 21.84 37.23
C GLY A 9 -2.52 21.30 35.97
N ARG A 10 -3.79 20.90 36.03
CA ARG A 10 -4.55 20.50 34.83
C ARG A 10 -6.06 20.75 34.90
N GLU A 11 -6.46 21.88 35.47
CA GLU A 11 -7.89 22.24 35.59
C GLU A 11 -8.26 23.67 35.15
N GLN A 12 -7.46 24.32 34.31
CA GLN A 12 -7.72 25.69 33.93
C GLN A 12 -7.76 25.97 32.42
N LEU A 13 -8.02 24.94 31.59
CA LEU A 13 -8.11 25.13 30.12
C LEU A 13 -9.41 24.60 29.49
N MET A 14 -10.48 24.44 30.25
CA MET A 14 -11.76 23.89 29.72
C MET A 14 -12.97 24.80 29.88
N ASP A 15 -12.83 26.08 30.27
CA ASP A 15 -13.97 26.98 30.48
C ASP A 15 -14.15 28.10 29.43
N ASP A 16 -13.30 28.22 28.42
CA ASP A 16 -13.40 29.35 27.46
C ASP A 16 -14.02 29.00 26.09
N LEU A 17 -14.71 27.87 25.95
CA LEU A 17 -15.36 27.47 24.67
C LEU A 17 -16.89 27.33 24.73
N LYS A 18 -17.58 28.07 25.61
CA LYS A 18 -19.05 28.10 25.62
C LYS A 18 -19.59 29.52 25.47
N SER A 19 -19.38 30.20 24.36
CA SER A 19 -20.29 31.26 23.92
C SER A 19 -19.99 31.71 22.47
N ALA A 20 -20.55 31.03 21.49
CA ALA A 20 -20.80 31.62 20.18
C ALA A 20 -22.13 31.04 19.63
N ARG A 21 -23.15 31.90 19.58
CA ARG A 21 -24.43 31.63 18.96
C ARG A 21 -24.29 31.70 17.43
N PRO A 22 -25.04 30.88 16.64
CA PRO A 22 -24.98 30.94 15.19
C PRO A 22 -25.83 32.08 14.64
N GLY A 23 -25.25 32.86 13.76
CA GLY A 23 -25.90 33.90 12.98
C GLY A 23 -26.61 33.30 11.76
N THR A 24 -27.84 33.80 11.54
CA THR A 24 -28.72 33.50 10.40
C THR A 24 -28.13 34.00 9.07
N PRO A 25 -28.30 33.24 7.95
CA PRO A 25 -27.90 33.72 6.62
C PRO A 25 -28.99 34.64 6.01
N PRO A 26 -28.58 35.61 5.14
CA PRO A 26 -29.53 36.52 4.47
C PRO A 26 -30.22 35.85 3.27
N ALA A 27 -31.47 36.28 3.05
CA ALA A 27 -32.36 35.83 2.00
C ALA A 27 -31.88 36.25 0.61
N GLY A 28 -32.07 35.32 -0.38
CA GLY A 28 -31.87 35.59 -1.80
C GLY A 28 -33.09 36.28 -2.45
N PRO A 29 -32.92 36.93 -3.62
CA PRO A 29 -34.01 37.69 -4.27
C PRO A 29 -34.93 36.80 -5.08
N ASP A 30 -36.17 37.24 -5.11
CA ASP A 30 -37.40 36.73 -5.69
C ASP A 30 -37.39 36.70 -7.26
N PRO A 31 -38.09 35.75 -7.90
CA PRO A 31 -38.20 35.67 -9.36
C PRO A 31 -39.53 36.25 -9.85
N ALA A 32 -39.50 37.32 -10.59
CA ALA A 32 -40.56 37.61 -11.57
C ALA A 32 -40.25 38.83 -12.44
N THR A 33 -40.01 38.58 -13.73
CA THR A 33 -40.68 39.39 -14.76
C THR A 33 -40.64 38.65 -16.11
N ARG A 34 -41.83 38.24 -16.52
CA ARG A 34 -42.13 37.80 -17.91
C ARG A 34 -42.14 39.04 -18.81
N ALA A 35 -41.57 38.92 -19.99
CA ALA A 35 -41.94 39.74 -21.12
C ALA A 35 -42.13 38.87 -22.37
N PHE A 36 -43.36 38.80 -22.78
CA PHE A 36 -43.83 38.31 -24.10
C PHE A 36 -43.36 39.25 -25.19
N TRP A 37 -42.97 38.72 -26.35
CA TRP A 37 -43.32 39.25 -27.65
C TRP A 37 -43.20 38.17 -28.74
N SER A 38 -44.28 38.04 -29.51
CA SER A 38 -44.52 37.12 -30.63
C SER A 38 -44.32 37.85 -32.00
N PRO A 39 -44.81 37.33 -33.14
CA PRO A 39 -43.94 36.69 -34.17
C PRO A 39 -43.96 37.44 -35.49
N GLY A 40 -43.14 37.06 -36.44
CA GLY A 40 -43.37 37.45 -37.82
C GLY A 40 -42.12 37.59 -38.68
N ARG A 41 -41.86 36.71 -39.56
CA ARG A 41 -41.94 36.80 -41.02
C ARG A 41 -41.18 35.67 -41.69
N ARG A 42 -41.94 34.94 -42.48
CA ARG A 42 -41.44 34.01 -43.49
C ARG A 42 -40.65 34.72 -44.57
N TRP A 43 -39.50 34.17 -44.95
CA TRP A 43 -39.02 34.24 -46.35
C TRP A 43 -38.47 32.87 -46.74
N LEU A 44 -39.13 32.25 -47.70
CA LEU A 44 -38.65 31.16 -48.52
C LEU A 44 -37.56 31.65 -49.48
N VAL A 45 -36.43 31.00 -49.47
CA VAL A 45 -35.55 30.96 -50.64
C VAL A 45 -35.05 29.53 -50.79
N ALA A 46 -35.42 28.94 -51.91
CA ALA A 46 -34.89 27.66 -52.37
C ALA A 46 -33.48 27.88 -52.93
N GLY A 47 -32.64 26.90 -52.72
CA GLY A 47 -31.31 26.95 -53.33
C GLY A 47 -30.41 25.78 -53.01
N VAL A 48 -30.43 24.78 -53.91
CA VAL A 48 -29.30 23.90 -54.28
C VAL A 48 -28.71 22.99 -53.25
N LEU A 49 -29.01 21.69 -53.36
CA LEU A 49 -28.24 20.57 -52.83
C LEU A 49 -26.82 20.61 -53.42
N ALA A 50 -25.86 20.81 -52.56
CA ALA A 50 -24.47 20.39 -52.82
C ALA A 50 -24.11 19.35 -51.75
N VAL A 51 -24.11 18.07 -52.15
CA VAL A 51 -23.61 16.97 -51.33
C VAL A 51 -22.08 17.08 -51.33
N LEU A 52 -21.54 17.69 -50.28
CA LEU A 52 -20.12 17.58 -49.98
C LEU A 52 -19.94 16.41 -49.00
N VAL A 53 -19.44 15.29 -49.53
CA VAL A 53 -18.89 14.20 -48.73
C VAL A 53 -17.64 14.74 -48.06
N ALA A 54 -17.79 15.25 -46.84
CA ALA A 54 -16.66 15.54 -45.98
C ALA A 54 -16.16 14.22 -45.40
N VAL A 55 -15.11 13.65 -46.02
CA VAL A 55 -14.29 12.62 -45.36
C VAL A 55 -13.63 13.27 -44.16
N GLY A 56 -14.24 13.11 -42.99
CA GLY A 56 -13.68 13.52 -41.71
C GLY A 56 -12.46 12.67 -41.39
N ILE A 57 -11.27 13.13 -41.74
CA ILE A 57 -10.05 12.66 -41.14
C ILE A 57 -10.07 13.16 -39.70
N THR A 58 -10.56 12.35 -38.79
CA THR A 58 -10.30 12.53 -37.35
C THR A 58 -8.80 12.33 -37.15
N ALA A 59 -8.04 13.40 -37.21
CA ALA A 59 -6.71 13.43 -36.65
C ALA A 59 -6.87 13.20 -35.15
N VAL A 60 -6.62 11.98 -34.73
CA VAL A 60 -6.33 11.70 -33.33
C VAL A 60 -5.06 12.48 -33.03
N ALA A 61 -5.22 13.65 -32.45
CA ALA A 61 -4.12 14.37 -31.83
C ALA A 61 -3.63 13.48 -30.70
N VAL A 62 -2.67 12.62 -30.98
CA VAL A 62 -1.80 12.04 -29.93
C VAL A 62 -1.08 13.25 -29.36
N SER A 63 -1.64 13.80 -28.30
CA SER A 63 -0.92 14.77 -27.47
C SER A 63 0.35 14.06 -27.03
N ARG A 64 1.48 14.39 -27.65
CA ARG A 64 2.77 14.14 -27.05
C ARG A 64 2.72 14.92 -25.73
N GLU A 65 2.47 14.20 -24.66
CA GLU A 65 2.66 14.70 -23.31
C GLU A 65 4.14 15.09 -23.27
N GLU A 66 4.41 16.40 -23.35
CA GLU A 66 5.75 16.92 -23.19
C GLU A 66 6.24 16.38 -21.85
N ALA A 67 7.36 15.65 -21.87
CA ALA A 67 7.95 15.02 -20.70
C ALA A 67 8.27 16.12 -19.67
N ARG A 68 7.32 16.37 -18.78
CA ARG A 68 7.55 17.27 -17.65
C ARG A 68 8.54 16.58 -16.74
N PRO A 69 9.55 17.29 -16.19
CA PRO A 69 10.41 16.74 -15.15
C PRO A 69 9.54 16.17 -14.04
N GLY A 70 9.69 14.88 -13.74
CA GLY A 70 8.86 14.23 -12.73
C GLY A 70 8.91 12.72 -12.78
N TRP A 71 8.02 12.10 -12.02
CA TRP A 71 7.88 10.66 -11.97
C TRP A 71 7.23 10.13 -13.25
N GLN A 72 7.94 9.25 -13.97
CA GLN A 72 7.44 8.57 -15.18
C GLN A 72 7.31 7.08 -14.90
N LEU A 73 6.19 6.46 -15.31
CA LEU A 73 5.97 5.03 -15.15
C LEU A 73 7.06 4.25 -15.90
N ALA A 74 7.78 3.41 -15.16
CA ALA A 74 8.87 2.58 -15.67
C ALA A 74 8.50 1.09 -15.70
N TRP A 75 7.67 0.64 -14.76
CA TRP A 75 7.23 -0.74 -14.65
C TRP A 75 5.88 -0.79 -13.93
N SER A 76 5.03 -1.77 -14.30
CA SER A 76 3.77 -2.01 -13.62
C SER A 76 3.30 -3.45 -13.78
N ASP A 77 2.44 -3.86 -12.87
CA ASP A 77 1.55 -4.99 -13.04
C ASP A 77 0.16 -4.61 -12.52
N ASP A 78 -0.81 -4.61 -13.42
CA ASP A 78 -2.22 -4.32 -13.13
C ASP A 78 -3.03 -5.64 -13.00
N PHE A 79 -2.37 -6.80 -12.95
CA PHE A 79 -2.92 -8.15 -12.78
C PHE A 79 -4.12 -8.48 -13.69
N ASN A 80 -4.18 -7.89 -14.88
CA ASN A 80 -5.28 -8.04 -15.84
C ASN A 80 -5.31 -9.41 -16.55
N GLY A 81 -4.35 -10.31 -16.24
CA GLY A 81 -4.31 -11.67 -16.75
C GLY A 81 -5.24 -12.62 -16.01
N SER A 82 -5.22 -13.88 -16.41
CA SER A 82 -5.88 -15.01 -15.71
C SER A 82 -4.91 -15.84 -14.85
N THR A 83 -3.63 -15.51 -14.89
CA THR A 83 -2.54 -16.16 -14.15
C THR A 83 -1.47 -15.14 -13.80
N LEU A 84 -0.66 -15.45 -12.79
CA LEU A 84 0.49 -14.63 -12.42
C LEU A 84 1.49 -14.53 -13.59
N ASP A 85 1.90 -13.32 -13.93
CA ASP A 85 2.97 -13.08 -14.90
C ASP A 85 4.32 -13.49 -14.31
N ARG A 86 4.77 -14.69 -14.67
CA ARG A 86 6.03 -15.25 -14.20
C ARG A 86 7.28 -14.58 -14.78
N SER A 87 7.13 -13.72 -15.79
CA SER A 87 8.23 -12.87 -16.25
C SER A 87 8.50 -11.70 -15.30
N LYS A 88 7.49 -11.29 -14.51
CA LYS A 88 7.57 -10.21 -13.52
C LYS A 88 7.79 -10.73 -12.11
N TRP A 89 7.16 -11.86 -11.75
CA TRP A 89 7.10 -12.37 -10.39
C TRP A 89 7.57 -13.80 -10.25
N THR A 90 8.23 -14.08 -9.16
CA THR A 90 8.38 -15.42 -8.59
C THR A 90 7.40 -15.55 -7.44
N ALA A 91 6.60 -16.61 -7.42
CA ALA A 91 5.85 -17.00 -6.23
C ALA A 91 6.69 -18.02 -5.46
N GLU A 92 6.91 -17.74 -4.18
CA GLU A 92 7.82 -18.53 -3.34
C GLU A 92 7.16 -19.81 -2.81
N ASP A 93 7.95 -20.88 -2.68
CA ASP A 93 7.55 -22.20 -2.16
C ASP A 93 8.54 -22.65 -1.08
N HIS A 94 8.59 -21.98 0.07
CA HIS A 94 9.50 -22.30 1.17
C HIS A 94 9.00 -21.76 2.52
N SER A 95 9.76 -22.05 3.58
CA SER A 95 9.52 -21.53 4.92
C SER A 95 10.48 -20.41 5.26
N THR A 96 9.94 -19.28 5.71
CA THR A 96 10.71 -18.16 6.24
C THR A 96 10.98 -18.24 7.74
N PHE A 97 10.56 -19.30 8.42
CA PHE A 97 10.71 -19.45 9.89
C PHE A 97 12.14 -19.27 10.38
N GLY A 98 13.12 -19.67 9.59
CA GLY A 98 14.56 -19.57 9.90
C GLY A 98 15.18 -18.21 9.61
N GLU A 99 14.47 -17.31 8.96
CA GLU A 99 14.98 -16.03 8.46
C GLU A 99 14.89 -14.87 9.47
N GLY A 100 14.63 -15.18 10.76
CA GLY A 100 14.64 -14.20 11.86
C GLY A 100 13.27 -14.00 12.52
N ASN A 101 12.21 -13.87 11.76
CA ASN A 101 10.87 -13.48 12.26
C ASN A 101 10.04 -14.64 12.80
N LYS A 102 10.46 -15.89 12.60
CA LYS A 102 9.76 -17.10 13.07
C LYS A 102 8.31 -17.21 12.55
N GLU A 103 8.08 -16.87 11.29
CA GLU A 103 6.78 -16.96 10.66
C GLU A 103 6.27 -18.41 10.60
N LEU A 104 4.97 -18.59 10.83
CA LEU A 104 4.38 -19.91 11.01
C LEU A 104 3.86 -20.52 9.70
N ALA A 105 3.56 -19.72 8.69
CA ALA A 105 3.06 -20.24 7.43
C ALA A 105 4.17 -20.85 6.57
N CYS A 106 3.79 -21.85 5.76
CA CYS A 106 4.52 -22.23 4.58
C CYS A 106 4.11 -21.34 3.41
N LEU A 107 5.05 -20.73 2.72
CA LEU A 107 4.79 -20.01 1.46
C LEU A 107 4.52 -21.03 0.36
N MET A 108 3.46 -20.81 -0.41
CA MET A 108 3.00 -21.72 -1.45
C MET A 108 2.62 -20.97 -2.73
N SER A 109 3.17 -21.41 -3.86
CA SER A 109 2.86 -20.84 -5.20
C SER A 109 1.57 -21.41 -5.82
N ARG A 110 0.87 -22.31 -5.14
CA ARG A 110 -0.36 -22.97 -5.63
C ARG A 110 -1.53 -21.98 -5.73
N SER A 111 -2.50 -22.28 -6.60
CA SER A 111 -3.66 -21.42 -6.87
C SER A 111 -4.55 -21.14 -5.63
N ALA A 112 -4.51 -22.00 -4.62
CA ALA A 112 -5.21 -21.76 -3.36
C ALA A 112 -4.62 -20.57 -2.57
N ASN A 113 -3.32 -20.27 -2.74
CA ASN A 113 -2.61 -19.20 -2.03
C ASN A 113 -2.29 -17.99 -2.91
N VAL A 114 -2.07 -18.19 -4.23
CA VAL A 114 -1.80 -17.12 -5.21
C VAL A 114 -2.80 -17.21 -6.35
N GLN A 115 -3.62 -16.21 -6.52
CA GLN A 115 -4.62 -16.17 -7.58
C GLN A 115 -4.59 -14.83 -8.29
N VAL A 116 -4.67 -14.85 -9.63
CA VAL A 116 -4.93 -13.66 -10.45
C VAL A 116 -6.25 -13.88 -11.17
N ALA A 117 -7.22 -13.03 -10.88
CA ALA A 117 -8.55 -13.06 -11.47
C ALA A 117 -9.21 -11.68 -11.37
N ASP A 118 -10.08 -11.36 -12.31
CA ASP A 118 -10.89 -10.13 -12.31
C ASP A 118 -10.07 -8.85 -12.19
N GLY A 119 -8.87 -8.83 -12.76
CA GLY A 119 -7.93 -7.69 -12.68
C GLY A 119 -7.28 -7.51 -11.33
N MET A 120 -7.20 -8.55 -10.51
CA MET A 120 -6.65 -8.49 -9.15
C MET A 120 -5.74 -9.67 -8.85
N LEU A 121 -4.72 -9.41 -8.04
CA LEU A 121 -3.94 -10.44 -7.37
C LEU A 121 -4.51 -10.67 -5.97
N THR A 122 -4.70 -11.93 -5.61
CA THR A 122 -5.03 -12.36 -4.24
C THR A 122 -3.89 -13.18 -3.66
N LEU A 123 -3.34 -12.74 -2.54
CA LEU A 123 -2.46 -13.52 -1.67
C LEU A 123 -3.28 -14.00 -0.48
N ARG A 124 -3.41 -15.32 -0.35
CA ARG A 124 -4.31 -15.95 0.63
C ARG A 124 -3.57 -16.70 1.71
N ALA A 125 -3.86 -16.34 2.96
CA ALA A 125 -3.47 -17.10 4.15
C ALA A 125 -4.57 -18.11 4.50
N ILE A 126 -4.18 -19.36 4.73
CA ILE A 126 -5.09 -20.48 5.01
C ILE A 126 -4.64 -21.21 6.28
N ARG A 127 -5.62 -21.58 7.12
CA ARG A 127 -5.41 -22.62 8.14
C ARG A 127 -5.71 -23.97 7.48
N GLU A 128 -4.70 -24.82 7.36
CA GLU A 128 -4.84 -26.11 6.73
C GLU A 128 -5.57 -27.11 7.65
N SER A 129 -6.45 -27.91 7.08
CA SER A 129 -7.12 -29.00 7.78
C SER A 129 -6.15 -30.15 8.12
N THR A 130 -5.15 -30.32 7.27
CA THR A 130 -4.02 -31.24 7.48
C THR A 130 -2.73 -30.46 7.27
N PRO A 131 -1.76 -30.54 8.20
CA PRO A 131 -0.50 -29.82 8.06
C PRO A 131 0.22 -30.15 6.75
N VAL A 132 0.86 -29.15 6.16
CA VAL A 132 1.57 -29.22 4.88
C VAL A 132 3.07 -29.22 5.13
N LEU A 133 3.79 -30.13 4.49
CA LEU A 133 5.25 -30.10 4.47
C LEU A 133 5.71 -28.91 3.62
N CYS A 134 6.66 -28.15 4.15
CA CYS A 134 7.14 -26.90 3.56
C CYS A 134 8.54 -27.11 3.00
N GLY A 135 8.63 -27.40 1.72
CA GLY A 135 9.92 -27.70 1.07
C GLY A 135 10.60 -28.92 1.66
N ASP A 136 11.89 -28.79 1.92
CA ASP A 136 12.67 -29.83 2.61
C ASP A 136 12.22 -29.97 4.06
N ALA A 137 12.32 -31.19 4.58
CA ALA A 137 11.86 -31.53 5.93
C ALA A 137 12.48 -30.59 6.99
N ASP A 138 11.66 -29.69 7.52
CA ASP A 138 12.05 -28.84 8.64
C ASP A 138 11.88 -29.60 9.94
N SER A 139 13.00 -29.96 10.59
CA SER A 139 12.99 -30.71 11.85
C SER A 139 12.24 -29.99 12.99
N ARG A 140 12.06 -28.68 12.88
CA ARG A 140 11.26 -27.86 13.83
C ARG A 140 9.75 -28.11 13.65
N PHE A 141 9.34 -28.61 12.49
CA PHE A 141 7.95 -28.91 12.15
C PHE A 141 7.84 -30.27 11.49
N PRO A 142 8.15 -31.35 12.22
CA PRO A 142 8.22 -32.72 11.67
C PRO A 142 6.87 -33.21 11.11
N ASN A 143 5.77 -32.61 11.56
CA ASN A 143 4.42 -32.92 11.10
C ASN A 143 3.88 -31.91 10.07
N GLY A 144 4.73 -30.98 9.59
CA GLY A 144 4.34 -29.92 8.66
C GLY A 144 3.77 -28.66 9.33
N ARG A 145 3.35 -27.71 8.50
CA ARG A 145 2.83 -26.39 8.90
C ARG A 145 1.30 -26.39 8.91
N SER A 146 0.72 -25.84 9.96
CA SER A 146 -0.75 -25.67 10.07
C SER A 146 -1.28 -24.47 9.29
N TYR A 147 -0.39 -23.63 8.77
CA TYR A 147 -0.75 -22.45 7.96
C TYR A 147 0.03 -22.46 6.67
N THR A 148 -0.65 -22.04 5.58
CA THR A 148 -0.02 -21.69 4.31
C THR A 148 -0.35 -20.25 3.96
N SER A 149 0.52 -19.62 3.18
CA SER A 149 0.33 -18.26 2.71
C SER A 149 1.11 -18.03 1.41
N ALA A 150 1.36 -16.76 1.05
CA ALA A 150 2.03 -16.45 -0.20
C ALA A 150 3.00 -15.27 -0.05
N MET A 151 4.07 -15.33 -0.85
CA MET A 151 4.98 -14.23 -1.13
C MET A 151 5.30 -14.20 -2.62
N LEU A 152 5.27 -13.01 -3.19
CA LEU A 152 5.77 -12.72 -4.53
C LEU A 152 7.05 -11.90 -4.44
N SER A 153 7.99 -12.17 -5.35
CA SER A 153 9.26 -11.46 -5.45
C SER A 153 9.58 -11.10 -6.89
N THR A 154 10.15 -9.90 -7.11
CA THR A 154 10.74 -9.52 -8.40
C THR A 154 12.23 -9.88 -8.49
N GLU A 155 12.80 -10.59 -7.52
CA GLU A 155 14.20 -11.00 -7.47
C GLU A 155 14.60 -11.77 -8.73
N GLY A 156 15.75 -11.38 -9.30
CA GLY A 156 16.25 -11.96 -10.56
C GLY A 156 15.43 -11.59 -11.81
N LYS A 157 14.40 -10.74 -11.69
CA LYS A 157 13.53 -10.31 -12.80
C LYS A 157 13.52 -8.80 -12.98
N ALA A 158 13.37 -8.05 -11.90
CA ALA A 158 13.41 -6.59 -11.91
C ALA A 158 13.91 -6.06 -10.56
N ALA A 159 14.79 -5.07 -10.61
CA ALA A 159 15.30 -4.32 -9.46
C ALA A 159 15.55 -2.87 -9.88
N TRP A 160 15.58 -1.99 -8.90
CA TRP A 160 15.70 -0.55 -9.15
C TRP A 160 16.61 0.12 -8.13
N HIS A 161 17.44 1.04 -8.61
CA HIS A 161 18.16 1.99 -7.78
C HIS A 161 17.39 3.31 -7.80
N GLN A 162 16.76 3.66 -6.66
CA GLN A 162 15.87 4.81 -6.54
C GLN A 162 14.55 4.66 -7.33
N GLY A 163 13.62 5.54 -7.08
CA GLY A 163 12.30 5.52 -7.73
C GLY A 163 11.17 5.86 -6.77
N ARG A 164 9.96 5.80 -7.31
CA ARG A 164 8.72 5.77 -6.54
C ARG A 164 8.06 4.43 -6.73
N PHE A 165 7.78 3.75 -5.64
CA PHE A 165 7.22 2.40 -5.58
C PHE A 165 5.85 2.48 -4.95
N GLU A 166 4.83 1.96 -5.63
CA GLU A 166 3.45 2.04 -5.17
C GLU A 166 2.75 0.69 -5.29
N VAL A 167 1.90 0.40 -4.30
CA VAL A 167 0.92 -0.68 -4.34
C VAL A 167 -0.45 -0.14 -4.01
N ARG A 168 -1.48 -0.58 -4.73
CA ARG A 168 -2.87 -0.37 -4.33
C ARG A 168 -3.44 -1.69 -3.85
N ALA A 169 -3.74 -1.76 -2.55
CA ALA A 169 -4.12 -3.01 -1.91
C ALA A 169 -5.20 -2.80 -0.85
N LYS A 170 -5.97 -3.86 -0.62
CA LYS A 170 -6.86 -4.04 0.53
C LYS A 170 -6.26 -5.12 1.42
N LEU A 171 -6.03 -4.78 2.71
CA LEU A 171 -5.38 -5.68 3.65
C LEU A 171 -6.41 -6.46 4.47
N PRO A 172 -6.13 -7.75 4.82
CA PRO A 172 -7.06 -8.61 5.55
C PRO A 172 -7.04 -8.35 7.06
N LEU A 173 -7.04 -7.09 7.47
CA LEU A 173 -6.83 -6.69 8.86
C LEU A 173 -8.15 -6.21 9.50
N GLY A 174 -9.16 -7.08 9.50
CA GLY A 174 -10.39 -6.83 10.22
C GLY A 174 -10.15 -6.56 11.71
N ALA A 175 -10.72 -5.47 12.22
CA ALA A 175 -10.54 -5.05 13.61
C ALA A 175 -10.94 -6.18 14.59
N GLY A 176 -10.01 -6.58 15.45
CA GLY A 176 -10.21 -7.63 16.44
C GLY A 176 -10.24 -9.07 15.90
N THR A 177 -10.13 -9.27 14.57
CA THR A 177 -10.25 -10.60 13.93
C THR A 177 -9.06 -11.00 13.08
N SER A 178 -7.93 -10.33 13.22
CA SER A 178 -6.78 -10.49 12.34
C SER A 178 -5.47 -10.84 13.05
N LYS A 179 -5.51 -11.13 14.36
CA LYS A 179 -4.30 -11.45 15.15
C LYS A 179 -3.39 -12.46 14.45
N GLY A 180 -2.12 -12.09 14.32
CA GLY A 180 -1.10 -12.92 13.69
C GLY A 180 -1.05 -12.84 12.17
N LEU A 181 -1.89 -12.02 11.51
CA LEU A 181 -1.73 -11.70 10.09
C LEU A 181 -0.74 -10.54 9.92
N TRP A 182 0.09 -10.63 8.88
CA TRP A 182 1.16 -9.65 8.61
C TRP A 182 1.35 -9.46 7.10
N PRO A 183 0.53 -8.64 6.45
CA PRO A 183 0.75 -8.20 5.09
C PRO A 183 1.90 -7.21 5.00
N ALA A 184 2.71 -7.31 3.93
CA ALA A 184 3.83 -6.41 3.68
C ALA A 184 4.03 -6.15 2.18
N PHE A 185 4.46 -4.92 1.88
CA PHE A 185 5.02 -4.48 0.60
C PHE A 185 6.35 -3.77 0.90
N TRP A 186 7.45 -4.37 0.49
CA TRP A 186 8.78 -4.03 0.93
C TRP A 186 9.85 -4.35 -0.09
N MET A 187 11.09 -3.95 0.16
CA MET A 187 12.19 -4.12 -0.77
C MET A 187 13.46 -4.58 -0.07
N ARG A 188 14.22 -5.44 -0.77
CA ARG A 188 15.53 -5.96 -0.35
C ARG A 188 16.60 -5.69 -1.41
N PRO A 189 17.88 -5.61 -1.02
CA PRO A 189 19.01 -5.49 -1.94
C PRO A 189 19.06 -6.63 -2.94
N ALA A 190 19.23 -6.29 -4.22
CA ALA A 190 19.48 -7.26 -5.26
C ALA A 190 20.98 -7.61 -5.33
N ASN A 191 21.30 -8.90 -5.50
CA ASN A 191 22.67 -9.38 -5.72
C ASN A 191 23.70 -8.89 -4.68
N GLY A 192 23.30 -8.69 -3.43
CA GLY A 192 24.19 -8.17 -2.38
C GLY A 192 24.61 -6.71 -2.59
N SER A 193 23.82 -5.94 -3.32
CA SER A 193 24.11 -4.54 -3.69
C SER A 193 23.92 -3.53 -2.56
N GLY A 194 23.65 -3.96 -1.35
CA GLY A 194 23.46 -3.11 -0.17
C GLY A 194 23.04 -3.93 1.05
N ASP A 195 22.88 -3.24 2.18
CA ASP A 195 22.51 -3.85 3.46
C ASP A 195 21.20 -3.26 4.03
N GLY A 196 20.44 -2.52 3.21
CA GLY A 196 19.20 -1.87 3.62
C GLY A 196 17.98 -2.76 3.45
N GLU A 197 16.89 -2.38 4.14
CA GLU A 197 15.54 -2.86 3.89
C GLU A 197 14.59 -1.67 3.91
N LEU A 198 13.73 -1.58 2.89
CA LEU A 198 12.73 -0.53 2.75
C LEU A 198 11.34 -1.12 2.88
N ASP A 199 10.70 -0.89 4.04
CA ASP A 199 9.31 -1.28 4.26
C ASP A 199 8.40 -0.13 3.88
N ILE A 200 7.75 -0.28 2.73
CA ILE A 200 6.83 0.72 2.20
C ILE A 200 5.51 0.66 2.95
N MET A 201 5.08 -0.55 3.25
CA MET A 201 3.90 -0.84 4.05
C MET A 201 4.06 -2.19 4.71
N GLU A 202 3.97 -2.23 6.01
CA GLU A 202 3.74 -3.42 6.83
C GLU A 202 2.55 -3.16 7.75
N ALA A 203 1.76 -4.17 8.05
CA ALA A 203 0.73 -4.04 9.05
C ALA A 203 0.55 -5.34 9.83
N ILE A 204 0.23 -5.23 11.11
CA ILE A 204 0.01 -6.39 11.97
C ILE A 204 -1.44 -6.49 12.42
N GLY A 205 -1.98 -7.68 12.28
CA GLY A 205 -3.33 -7.96 12.71
C GLY A 205 -3.45 -8.03 14.24
N THR A 206 -4.59 -7.55 14.77
CA THR A 206 -4.87 -7.48 16.20
C THR A 206 -6.09 -8.30 16.60
N SER A 207 -6.19 -8.63 17.91
CA SER A 207 -7.41 -9.19 18.50
C SER A 207 -8.22 -8.15 19.27
N ASP A 208 -7.70 -6.95 19.44
CA ASP A 208 -8.38 -5.82 20.06
C ASP A 208 -8.62 -4.73 18.99
N PRO A 209 -9.87 -4.37 18.69
CA PRO A 209 -10.18 -3.32 17.73
C PRO A 209 -9.77 -1.92 18.21
N ALA A 210 -9.49 -1.73 19.50
CA ALA A 210 -9.01 -0.48 20.07
C ALA A 210 -7.48 -0.35 20.02
N ASP A 211 -6.77 -1.40 19.60
CA ASP A 211 -5.32 -1.36 19.40
C ASP A 211 -4.95 -0.35 18.31
N ALA A 212 -3.92 0.44 18.55
CA ALA A 212 -3.43 1.43 17.57
C ALA A 212 -3.02 0.80 16.23
N GLU A 213 -2.58 -0.46 16.24
CA GLU A 213 -2.25 -1.21 15.04
C GLU A 213 -3.45 -1.47 14.12
N ALA A 214 -4.68 -1.53 14.66
CA ALA A 214 -5.89 -1.82 13.88
C ALA A 214 -6.20 -0.77 12.79
N GLY A 215 -5.70 0.46 12.95
CA GLY A 215 -5.97 1.58 12.04
C GLY A 215 -4.73 2.11 11.31
N THR A 216 -3.59 1.44 11.42
CA THR A 216 -2.30 1.97 10.98
C THR A 216 -1.50 0.98 10.13
N VAL A 217 -0.45 1.48 9.50
CA VAL A 217 0.59 0.67 8.87
C VAL A 217 1.97 1.17 9.32
N HIS A 218 2.91 0.26 9.45
CA HIS A 218 4.31 0.59 9.69
C HIS A 218 4.98 0.99 8.38
N GLN A 219 5.84 1.99 8.45
CA GLN A 219 6.73 2.44 7.39
C GLN A 219 8.12 2.51 7.97
N THR A 220 9.07 1.76 7.41
CA THR A 220 10.36 1.52 8.09
C THR A 220 11.53 1.56 7.11
N LEU A 221 12.67 2.02 7.63
CA LEU A 221 13.99 1.82 7.07
C LEU A 221 14.83 0.99 8.03
N TRP A 222 15.53 -0.01 7.50
CA TRP A 222 16.53 -0.76 8.22
C TRP A 222 17.88 -0.67 7.53
N TYR A 223 18.94 -0.81 8.34
CA TYR A 223 20.30 -0.99 7.88
C TYR A 223 20.93 -2.18 8.60
N ASP A 224 21.12 -3.28 7.89
CA ASP A 224 21.69 -4.52 8.43
C ASP A 224 23.22 -4.47 8.53
N GLY A 225 23.85 -3.44 7.95
CA GLY A 225 25.31 -3.30 7.95
C GLY A 225 25.90 -3.13 9.34
N LYS A 226 27.04 -3.76 9.58
CA LYS A 226 27.88 -3.58 10.78
C LYS A 226 27.26 -4.02 12.11
N GLY A 227 26.21 -4.86 12.09
CA GLY A 227 25.68 -5.51 13.30
C GLY A 227 25.02 -4.60 14.33
N THR A 228 24.70 -3.35 13.97
CA THR A 228 24.01 -2.40 14.85
C THR A 228 22.53 -2.25 14.54
N TYR A 229 22.11 -2.71 13.36
CA TYR A 229 20.70 -2.71 12.88
C TYR A 229 19.92 -1.42 13.18
N PRO A 230 20.45 -0.23 12.85
CA PRO A 230 19.70 0.99 13.06
C PRO A 230 18.40 0.95 12.26
N LYS A 231 17.33 1.45 12.88
CA LYS A 231 15.99 1.47 12.32
C LYS A 231 15.37 2.85 12.48
N GLN A 232 14.66 3.28 11.46
CA GLN A 232 13.81 4.46 11.51
C GLN A 232 12.40 4.06 11.08
N SER A 233 11.38 4.30 11.90
CA SER A 233 10.02 3.87 11.61
C SER A 233 8.96 4.84 12.10
N THR A 234 7.76 4.71 11.55
CA THR A 234 6.54 5.37 12.02
C THR A 234 5.34 4.45 11.90
N LEU A 235 4.28 4.75 12.67
CA LEU A 235 2.93 4.25 12.45
C LEU A 235 2.16 5.30 11.65
N ALA A 236 1.75 4.96 10.43
CA ALA A 236 1.00 5.84 9.54
C ALA A 236 -0.49 5.49 9.59
N PRO A 237 -1.38 6.44 9.90
CA PRO A 237 -2.82 6.19 9.93
C PRO A 237 -3.38 5.94 8.53
N VAL A 238 -4.30 4.97 8.43
CA VAL A 238 -5.07 4.64 7.23
C VAL A 238 -6.53 5.05 7.46
N ALA A 239 -7.08 5.88 6.60
CA ALA A 239 -8.44 6.38 6.75
C ALA A 239 -9.47 5.23 6.71
N GLY A 240 -10.23 5.06 7.79
CA GLY A 240 -11.16 3.94 7.93
C GLY A 240 -10.51 2.60 8.28
N GLY A 241 -9.19 2.55 8.39
CA GLY A 241 -8.38 1.34 8.63
C GLY A 241 -8.02 0.58 7.35
N PRO A 242 -6.94 -0.20 7.37
CA PRO A 242 -6.37 -0.86 6.19
C PRO A 242 -7.27 -1.96 5.57
N ALA A 243 -8.32 -2.38 6.25
CA ALA A 243 -9.31 -3.35 5.76
C ALA A 243 -10.57 -2.69 5.17
N SER A 244 -10.76 -1.37 5.32
CA SER A 244 -11.99 -0.68 4.92
C SER A 244 -12.20 -0.63 3.40
N GLY A 245 -11.13 -0.74 2.63
CA GLY A 245 -11.14 -0.67 1.17
C GLY A 245 -9.74 -0.79 0.59
N PHE A 246 -9.61 -0.41 -0.67
CA PHE A 246 -8.32 -0.28 -1.32
C PHE A 246 -7.68 1.05 -0.94
N HIS A 247 -6.44 0.97 -0.47
CA HIS A 247 -5.58 2.11 -0.19
C HIS A 247 -4.31 2.04 -1.05
N THR A 248 -3.71 3.19 -1.31
CA THR A 248 -2.43 3.28 -2.01
C THR A 248 -1.33 3.52 -1.00
N TYR A 249 -0.33 2.64 -0.99
CA TYR A 249 0.87 2.76 -0.18
C TYR A 249 2.05 3.00 -1.09
N ALA A 250 2.86 4.01 -0.80
CA ALA A 250 3.98 4.37 -1.65
C ALA A 250 5.21 4.80 -0.87
N ALA A 251 6.40 4.59 -1.46
CA ALA A 251 7.63 5.25 -1.05
C ALA A 251 8.34 5.88 -2.24
N GLU A 252 8.88 7.07 -2.03
CA GLU A 252 9.84 7.72 -2.90
C GLU A 252 11.23 7.58 -2.32
N TRP A 253 12.13 7.04 -3.10
CA TRP A 253 13.54 6.94 -2.77
C TRP A 253 14.36 7.76 -3.76
N ARG A 254 15.06 8.77 -3.26
CA ARG A 254 15.98 9.65 -4.00
C ARG A 254 17.29 9.80 -3.22
N PRO A 255 18.37 10.29 -3.83
CA PRO A 255 19.63 10.53 -3.11
C PRO A 255 19.38 11.36 -1.85
N GLY A 256 19.83 10.87 -0.70
CA GLY A 256 19.75 11.56 0.59
C GLY A 256 18.35 11.72 1.17
N VAL A 257 17.27 11.17 0.56
CA VAL A 257 15.92 11.32 1.10
C VAL A 257 14.99 10.18 0.71
N MET A 258 14.20 9.74 1.68
CA MET A 258 13.09 8.81 1.47
C MET A 258 11.81 9.38 2.05
N ARG A 259 10.67 9.19 1.33
CA ARG A 259 9.35 9.69 1.69
C ARG A 259 8.32 8.59 1.52
N TRP A 260 7.41 8.46 2.48
CA TRP A 260 6.32 7.51 2.41
C TRP A 260 4.97 8.21 2.37
N TYR A 261 4.02 7.55 1.74
CA TYR A 261 2.69 8.08 1.50
C TYR A 261 1.62 7.01 1.75
N VAL A 262 0.50 7.44 2.31
CA VAL A 262 -0.75 6.68 2.34
C VAL A 262 -1.82 7.51 1.63
N ASP A 263 -2.46 6.95 0.61
CA ASP A 263 -3.46 7.62 -0.23
C ASP A 263 -3.00 8.99 -0.76
N GLY A 264 -1.74 9.05 -1.21
CA GLY A 264 -1.10 10.25 -1.74
C GLY A 264 -0.69 11.29 -0.69
N LYS A 265 -1.02 11.09 0.58
CA LYS A 265 -0.62 11.98 1.68
C LYS A 265 0.74 11.55 2.23
N LEU A 266 1.68 12.50 2.33
CA LEU A 266 2.98 12.26 3.00
C LEU A 266 2.75 11.92 4.48
N THR A 267 3.29 10.78 4.91
CA THR A 267 3.16 10.25 6.27
C THR A 267 4.48 10.14 7.00
N PHE A 268 5.58 9.96 6.27
CA PHE A 268 6.91 9.80 6.85
C PHE A 268 7.97 10.34 5.89
N GLU A 269 9.01 10.95 6.42
CA GLU A 269 10.19 11.39 5.67
C GLU A 269 11.45 11.14 6.49
N ARG A 270 12.50 10.69 5.81
CA ARG A 270 13.85 10.61 6.37
C ARG A 270 14.87 11.13 5.38
N THR A 271 15.73 11.99 5.87
CA THR A 271 16.86 12.54 5.12
C THR A 271 18.17 11.94 5.63
N SER A 272 19.25 12.09 4.86
CA SER A 272 20.60 11.70 5.30
C SER A 272 21.08 12.52 6.52
N GLU A 273 20.47 13.65 6.84
CA GLU A 273 20.72 14.36 8.10
C GLU A 273 20.16 13.57 9.31
N ALA A 274 18.95 13.04 9.19
CA ALA A 274 18.29 12.27 10.25
C ALA A 274 18.76 10.82 10.33
N ALA A 275 19.21 10.26 9.21
CA ALA A 275 19.74 8.90 9.08
C ALA A 275 20.95 8.91 8.14
N PRO A 276 22.16 9.23 8.65
CA PRO A 276 23.37 9.42 7.82
C PRO A 276 23.79 8.17 7.03
N TRP A 277 23.26 7.02 7.36
CA TRP A 277 23.54 5.73 6.73
C TRP A 277 22.64 5.45 5.51
N ILE A 278 21.64 6.29 5.18
CA ILE A 278 20.69 6.03 4.09
C ILE A 278 21.41 5.74 2.78
N ASP A 279 22.33 6.60 2.34
CA ASP A 279 22.99 6.45 1.04
C ASP A 279 23.93 5.22 1.00
N GLU A 280 24.52 4.82 2.14
CA GLU A 280 25.32 3.60 2.27
C GLU A 280 24.43 2.35 2.23
N ALA A 281 23.37 2.31 3.03
CA ALA A 281 22.46 1.17 3.12
C ALA A 281 21.71 0.90 1.79
N PHE A 282 21.46 1.96 1.03
CA PHE A 282 20.70 1.92 -0.21
C PHE A 282 21.53 2.30 -1.44
N ALA A 283 22.81 1.86 -1.46
CA ALA A 283 23.75 2.19 -2.53
C ALA A 283 23.50 1.46 -3.86
N GLY A 284 22.71 0.37 -3.86
CA GLY A 284 22.52 -0.50 -5.01
C GLY A 284 21.06 -0.61 -5.47
N GLU A 285 20.80 -1.64 -6.27
CA GLU A 285 19.46 -1.96 -6.74
C GLU A 285 18.71 -2.81 -5.71
N PHE A 286 17.40 -2.59 -5.60
CA PHE A 286 16.50 -3.31 -4.70
C PHE A 286 15.37 -3.93 -5.48
N PHE A 287 14.98 -5.16 -5.12
CA PHE A 287 13.82 -5.85 -5.65
C PHE A 287 12.63 -5.76 -4.69
N ILE A 288 11.43 -5.91 -5.25
CA ILE A 288 10.17 -5.85 -4.50
C ILE A 288 9.82 -7.22 -3.95
N ARG A 289 9.35 -7.26 -2.70
CA ARG A 289 8.61 -8.35 -2.08
C ARG A 289 7.21 -7.91 -1.69
N LEU A 290 6.25 -8.80 -1.88
CA LEU A 290 4.83 -8.60 -1.57
C LEU A 290 4.30 -9.88 -0.95
N ASN A 291 3.89 -9.85 0.33
CA ASN A 291 3.49 -11.05 1.05
C ASN A 291 2.35 -10.82 2.05
N LEU A 292 1.75 -11.93 2.44
CA LEU A 292 0.88 -12.02 3.61
C LEU A 292 1.46 -13.09 4.54
N ALA A 293 2.26 -12.69 5.52
CA ALA A 293 2.80 -13.61 6.51
C ALA A 293 1.76 -13.99 7.57
N VAL A 294 1.97 -15.14 8.22
CA VAL A 294 1.13 -15.62 9.32
C VAL A 294 2.01 -16.01 10.49
N GLY A 295 1.74 -15.41 11.64
CA GLY A 295 2.53 -15.59 12.85
C GLY A 295 3.88 -14.90 12.77
N GLY A 296 4.68 -15.09 13.79
CA GLY A 296 6.02 -14.50 13.87
C GLY A 296 6.21 -13.65 15.12
N THR A 297 7.44 -13.18 15.29
CA THR A 297 7.80 -12.36 16.46
C THR A 297 7.10 -11.01 16.49
N PHE A 298 6.80 -10.45 15.32
CA PHE A 298 6.21 -9.12 15.18
C PHE A 298 4.67 -9.14 15.41
N PRO A 299 3.86 -9.90 14.64
CA PRO A 299 2.41 -9.93 14.84
C PRO A 299 1.98 -10.85 15.99
N GLY A 300 2.86 -11.70 16.48
CA GLY A 300 2.54 -12.82 17.36
C GLY A 300 1.82 -13.96 16.62
N SER A 301 1.37 -14.97 17.35
CA SER A 301 0.65 -16.10 16.76
C SER A 301 -0.82 -15.80 16.52
N PRO A 302 -1.43 -16.37 15.46
CA PRO A 302 -2.89 -16.41 15.33
C PRO A 302 -3.56 -17.01 16.56
N ASN A 303 -4.76 -16.58 16.87
CA ASN A 303 -5.58 -17.10 17.97
C ASN A 303 -6.97 -17.52 17.47
N SER A 304 -7.91 -17.78 18.38
CA SER A 304 -9.27 -18.21 18.04
C SER A 304 -10.10 -17.12 17.36
N SER A 305 -9.73 -15.83 17.49
CA SER A 305 -10.41 -14.75 16.80
C SER A 305 -9.90 -14.51 15.38
N THR A 306 -8.74 -15.09 14.99
CA THR A 306 -8.15 -14.88 13.69
C THR A 306 -9.02 -15.50 12.59
N ALA A 307 -9.61 -14.65 11.76
CA ALA A 307 -10.42 -15.06 10.62
C ALA A 307 -9.51 -15.61 9.50
N LEU A 308 -9.68 -16.88 9.16
CA LEU A 308 -9.01 -17.55 8.06
C LEU A 308 -10.03 -18.38 7.25
N PRO A 309 -9.94 -18.45 5.90
CA PRO A 309 -8.90 -17.83 5.09
C PRO A 309 -8.95 -16.30 5.11
N ALA A 310 -7.78 -15.65 4.87
CA ALA A 310 -7.62 -14.21 4.84
C ALA A 310 -6.93 -13.79 3.54
N ASP A 311 -7.46 -12.77 2.87
CA ASP A 311 -7.04 -12.35 1.55
C ASP A 311 -6.45 -10.94 1.57
N MET A 312 -5.17 -10.80 1.23
CA MET A 312 -4.61 -9.54 0.75
C MET A 312 -4.91 -9.42 -0.74
N VAL A 313 -5.70 -8.44 -1.11
CA VAL A 313 -6.10 -8.21 -2.49
C VAL A 313 -5.37 -7.00 -3.04
N VAL A 314 -4.69 -7.16 -4.18
CA VAL A 314 -3.88 -6.13 -4.82
C VAL A 314 -4.45 -5.81 -6.19
N ASP A 315 -4.74 -4.53 -6.42
CA ASP A 315 -5.24 -4.00 -7.68
C ASP A 315 -4.08 -3.81 -8.68
N TRP A 316 -3.00 -3.18 -8.24
CA TRP A 316 -1.81 -2.99 -9.05
C TRP A 316 -0.56 -2.72 -8.21
N VAL A 317 0.60 -2.93 -8.83
CA VAL A 317 1.91 -2.47 -8.38
C VAL A 317 2.54 -1.62 -9.47
N LYS A 318 3.09 -0.44 -9.12
CA LYS A 318 3.68 0.52 -10.06
C LYS A 318 5.03 1.02 -9.56
N VAL A 319 5.95 1.16 -10.49
CA VAL A 319 7.27 1.74 -10.24
C VAL A 319 7.49 2.89 -11.21
N TYR A 320 7.90 4.02 -10.67
CA TYR A 320 8.20 5.22 -11.43
C TYR A 320 9.67 5.61 -11.25
N GLN A 321 10.25 6.14 -12.31
CA GLN A 321 11.59 6.71 -12.32
C GLN A 321 11.50 8.23 -12.52
N TRP A 322 12.38 8.97 -11.86
CA TRP A 322 12.48 10.40 -12.06
C TRP A 322 13.23 10.70 -13.36
N ARG A 323 12.63 11.46 -14.25
CA ARG A 323 13.24 11.87 -15.53
C ARG A 323 13.03 13.36 -15.78
#